data_30887688bad6e8e567c9e1244ed893ef
#
_entry.id   30887688bad6e8e567c9e1244ed893ef
#
_cell.length_a   1.000
_cell.length_b   1.000
_cell.length_c   1.000
_cell.angle_alpha   90.00
_cell.angle_beta   90.00
_cell.angle_gamma   90.00
#
_symmetry.space_group_name_H-M   'P 1'
#
loop_
_entity.id
_entity.type
_entity.pdbx_description
1 polymer ?
#
loop_
_entity_poly.entity_id
_entity_poly.type
_entity_poly.pdbx_seq_one_letter_code
_entity_poly.pdbx_strand_id
1 'polypeptide(L)'
;MTAKRQKKEKDVIDLMLDQLDFHGMTKDELTGKDGLLRQLTSRFYERILNAEMDEHLGYKKHDNAGDHSGNSRNGYSEKTVILDDNSTAEIAVPRDRNSTFEPLIIPKHEKRTPLFNDQIISMYSYGMSCRDIQRHLQEVYGVTVSADLISHVTEAVMLDA
;
A
#
# COMPACT_ATOMS: atom_id res chain seq x y z
N MET A 1 -27.52 -17.21 32.20
CA MET A 1 -28.04 -17.18 30.81
C MET A 1 -26.89 -16.88 29.86
N THR A 2 -26.43 -17.89 29.16
CA THR A 2 -25.37 -17.76 28.14
C THR A 2 -26.01 -17.15 26.90
N ALA A 3 -25.68 -15.91 26.58
CA ALA A 3 -26.10 -15.30 25.33
C ALA A 3 -25.54 -16.13 24.17
N LYS A 4 -26.41 -16.75 23.37
CA LYS A 4 -26.06 -17.42 22.12
C LYS A 4 -25.42 -16.35 21.23
N ARG A 5 -24.10 -16.44 21.04
CA ARG A 5 -23.38 -15.68 20.01
C ARG A 5 -24.06 -15.98 18.69
N GLN A 6 -24.80 -15.04 18.14
CA GLN A 6 -25.32 -15.14 16.80
C GLN A 6 -24.13 -15.39 15.88
N LYS A 7 -24.18 -16.47 15.10
CA LYS A 7 -23.16 -16.81 14.11
C LYS A 7 -23.20 -15.69 13.04
N LYS A 8 -22.21 -14.79 13.10
CA LYS A 8 -22.08 -13.71 12.13
C LYS A 8 -21.94 -14.35 10.75
N GLU A 9 -22.73 -13.94 9.79
CA GLU A 9 -22.54 -14.36 8.41
C GLU A 9 -21.12 -14.00 7.97
N LYS A 10 -20.42 -14.94 7.32
CA LYS A 10 -19.07 -14.72 6.82
C LYS A 10 -19.13 -13.69 5.70
N ASP A 11 -18.35 -12.62 5.85
CA ASP A 11 -18.18 -11.64 4.79
C ASP A 11 -17.16 -12.13 3.74
N VAL A 12 -16.96 -11.34 2.68
CA VAL A 12 -16.03 -11.68 1.58
C VAL A 12 -14.60 -11.86 2.08
N ILE A 13 -14.19 -11.11 3.08
CA ILE A 13 -12.85 -11.19 3.67
C ILE A 13 -12.69 -12.50 4.42
N ASP A 14 -13.69 -12.89 5.22
CA ASP A 14 -13.69 -14.17 5.92
C ASP A 14 -13.58 -15.34 4.95
N LEU A 15 -14.33 -15.30 3.83
CA LEU A 15 -14.28 -16.33 2.80
C LEU A 15 -12.91 -16.42 2.11
N MET A 16 -12.25 -15.29 1.89
CA MET A 16 -10.90 -15.25 1.33
C MET A 16 -9.87 -15.81 2.30
N LEU A 17 -9.97 -15.46 3.58
CA LEU A 17 -9.05 -15.93 4.62
C LEU A 17 -9.23 -17.42 4.93
N ASP A 18 -10.42 -17.96 4.78
CA ASP A 18 -10.69 -19.39 4.94
C ASP A 18 -9.92 -20.28 3.93
N GLN A 19 -9.47 -19.69 2.82
CA GLN A 19 -8.66 -20.40 1.83
C GLN A 19 -7.18 -20.51 2.22
N LEU A 20 -6.79 -19.82 3.29
CA LEU A 20 -5.42 -19.85 3.80
C LEU A 20 -5.34 -20.80 4.99
N ASP A 21 -4.31 -21.63 4.99
CA ASP A 21 -4.03 -22.52 6.11
C ASP A 21 -2.88 -21.92 6.96
N PHE A 22 -3.22 -21.49 8.16
CA PHE A 22 -2.27 -20.91 9.10
C PHE A 22 -1.68 -21.92 10.08
N HIS A 23 -2.11 -23.19 10.02
CA HIS A 23 -1.66 -24.23 10.93
C HIS A 23 -0.17 -24.54 10.71
N GLY A 24 0.59 -24.59 11.81
CA GLY A 24 2.00 -24.94 11.77
C GLY A 24 2.93 -23.85 11.23
N MET A 25 2.41 -22.68 10.88
CA MET A 25 3.22 -21.55 10.45
C MET A 25 3.92 -20.89 11.64
N THR A 26 5.18 -20.58 11.48
CA THR A 26 5.96 -19.84 12.48
C THR A 26 5.62 -18.34 12.43
N LYS A 27 5.98 -17.62 13.50
CA LYS A 27 5.82 -16.16 13.55
C LYS A 27 6.53 -15.47 12.38
N ASP A 28 7.70 -15.94 12.00
CA ASP A 28 8.48 -15.36 10.89
C ASP A 28 7.80 -15.61 9.53
N GLU A 29 7.27 -16.81 9.31
CA GLU A 29 6.49 -17.13 8.10
C GLU A 29 5.19 -16.30 8.00
N LEU A 30 4.60 -15.90 9.13
CA LEU A 30 3.39 -15.06 9.15
C LEU A 30 3.72 -13.58 9.01
N THR A 31 4.65 -13.08 9.82
CA THR A 31 4.87 -11.63 10.02
C THR A 31 6.31 -11.18 9.78
N GLY A 32 7.20 -12.08 9.32
CA GLY A 32 8.58 -11.77 9.01
C GLY A 32 8.78 -10.96 7.74
N LYS A 33 10.03 -10.75 7.36
CA LYS A 33 10.40 -9.94 6.19
C LYS A 33 9.77 -10.44 4.88
N ASP A 34 9.71 -11.75 4.71
CA ASP A 34 9.08 -12.40 3.55
C ASP A 34 7.80 -13.13 3.96
N GLY A 35 7.21 -12.73 5.07
CA GLY A 35 6.04 -13.37 5.66
C GLY A 35 4.76 -13.15 4.86
N LEU A 36 3.77 -13.99 5.15
CA LEU A 36 2.49 -14.00 4.44
C LEU A 36 1.76 -12.66 4.50
N LEU A 37 1.77 -11.99 5.67
CA LEU A 37 1.12 -10.70 5.83
C LEU A 37 1.67 -9.64 4.87
N ARG A 38 2.99 -9.58 4.73
CA ARG A 38 3.65 -8.65 3.81
C ARG A 38 3.34 -8.97 2.35
N GLN A 39 3.34 -10.25 1.99
CA GLN A 39 2.97 -10.69 0.65
C GLN A 39 1.51 -10.34 0.33
N LEU A 40 0.59 -10.53 1.27
CA LEU A 40 -0.82 -10.15 1.12
C LEU A 40 -0.97 -8.64 0.93
N THR A 41 -0.27 -7.83 1.74
CA THR A 41 -0.31 -6.37 1.64
C THR A 41 0.22 -5.90 0.29
N SER A 42 1.36 -6.42 -0.17
CA SER A 42 1.93 -6.07 -1.48
C SER A 42 0.97 -6.40 -2.63
N ARG A 43 0.39 -7.60 -2.63
CA ARG A 43 -0.56 -8.02 -3.66
C ARG A 43 -1.86 -7.24 -3.62
N PHE A 44 -2.28 -6.80 -2.43
CA PHE A 44 -3.44 -5.93 -2.26
C PHE A 44 -3.22 -4.59 -2.99
N TYR A 45 -2.08 -3.94 -2.77
CA TYR A 45 -1.74 -2.69 -3.48
C TYR A 45 -1.58 -2.90 -4.99
N GLU A 46 -0.96 -3.99 -5.42
CA GLU A 46 -0.83 -4.32 -6.85
C GLU A 46 -2.21 -4.50 -7.52
N ARG A 47 -3.16 -5.09 -6.83
CA ARG A 47 -4.54 -5.23 -7.32
C ARG A 47 -5.26 -3.90 -7.44
N ILE A 48 -5.08 -2.99 -6.48
CA ILE A 48 -5.62 -1.63 -6.56
C ILE A 48 -5.01 -0.89 -7.75
N LEU A 49 -3.70 -0.96 -7.94
CA LEU A 49 -3.01 -0.32 -9.05
C LEU A 49 -3.48 -0.85 -10.41
N ASN A 50 -3.72 -2.15 -10.53
CA ASN A 50 -4.27 -2.74 -11.75
C ASN A 50 -5.73 -2.30 -12.00
N ALA A 51 -6.54 -2.14 -10.95
CA ALA A 51 -7.89 -1.58 -11.08
C ALA A 51 -7.87 -0.12 -11.54
N GLU A 52 -6.95 0.69 -11.01
CA GLU A 52 -6.74 2.06 -11.47
C GLU A 52 -6.30 2.10 -12.96
N MET A 53 -5.46 1.15 -13.39
CA MET A 53 -5.07 1.03 -14.80
C MET A 53 -6.27 0.66 -15.67
N ASP A 54 -7.14 -0.25 -15.24
CA ASP A 54 -8.37 -0.60 -15.96
C ASP A 54 -9.26 0.66 -16.16
N GLU A 55 -9.41 1.47 -15.13
CA GLU A 55 -10.17 2.73 -15.21
C GLU A 55 -9.50 3.74 -16.13
N HIS A 56 -8.18 3.87 -16.05
CA HIS A 56 -7.40 4.78 -16.89
C HIS A 56 -7.49 4.44 -18.38
N LEU A 57 -7.38 3.17 -18.71
CA LEU A 57 -7.47 2.69 -20.11
C LEU A 57 -8.92 2.62 -20.61
N GLY A 58 -9.90 2.43 -19.71
CA GLY A 58 -11.30 2.21 -20.05
C GLY A 58 -11.66 0.78 -20.39
N TYR A 59 -10.74 -0.17 -20.22
CA TYR A 59 -10.97 -1.59 -20.45
C TYR A 59 -10.12 -2.47 -19.52
N LYS A 60 -10.59 -3.69 -19.29
CA LYS A 60 -9.88 -4.68 -18.45
C LYS A 60 -8.78 -5.39 -19.25
N LYS A 61 -7.85 -5.98 -18.52
CA LYS A 61 -6.79 -6.81 -19.11
C LYS A 61 -7.40 -7.95 -19.94
N HIS A 62 -6.85 -8.15 -21.13
CA HIS A 62 -7.31 -9.14 -22.15
C HIS A 62 -8.71 -8.86 -22.73
N ASP A 63 -9.26 -7.68 -22.55
CA ASP A 63 -10.51 -7.30 -23.19
C ASP A 63 -10.24 -6.81 -24.63
N ASN A 64 -11.04 -7.28 -25.59
CA ASN A 64 -10.97 -6.86 -26.98
C ASN A 64 -11.32 -5.37 -27.18
N ALA A 65 -12.00 -4.74 -26.24
CA ALA A 65 -12.26 -3.30 -26.24
C ALA A 65 -10.98 -2.45 -26.26
N GLY A 66 -9.83 -3.04 -25.87
CA GLY A 66 -8.53 -2.42 -25.97
C GLY A 66 -7.93 -2.37 -27.36
N ASP A 67 -8.44 -3.17 -28.30
CA ASP A 67 -7.96 -3.20 -29.68
C ASP A 67 -8.23 -1.86 -30.35
N HIS A 68 -7.16 -1.26 -30.92
CA HIS A 68 -7.23 0.05 -31.55
C HIS A 68 -7.68 1.23 -30.67
N SER A 69 -7.61 1.10 -29.33
CA SER A 69 -7.97 2.16 -28.38
C SER A 69 -6.99 3.34 -28.36
N GLY A 70 -5.80 3.18 -28.90
CA GLY A 70 -4.72 4.18 -28.90
C GLY A 70 -3.82 4.14 -27.67
N ASN A 71 -4.16 3.35 -26.65
CA ASN A 71 -3.31 3.11 -25.50
C ASN A 71 -3.49 1.67 -24.99
N SER A 72 -2.44 1.12 -24.39
CA SER A 72 -2.46 -0.26 -23.90
C SER A 72 -1.50 -0.43 -22.72
N ARG A 73 -1.65 -1.53 -22.00
CA ARG A 73 -0.70 -1.94 -20.97
C ARG A 73 0.67 -2.18 -21.58
N ASN A 74 1.70 -1.77 -20.88
CA ASN A 74 3.10 -1.91 -21.30
C ASN A 74 3.97 -2.45 -20.17
N GLY A 75 3.61 -3.63 -19.64
CA GLY A 75 4.33 -4.28 -18.56
C GLY A 75 4.23 -3.56 -17.22
N TYR A 76 5.21 -3.82 -16.38
CA TYR A 76 5.29 -3.33 -15.01
C TYR A 76 6.66 -2.71 -14.74
N SER A 77 6.74 -1.83 -13.75
CA SER A 77 7.98 -1.40 -13.14
C SER A 77 8.00 -1.76 -11.67
N GLU A 78 9.12 -2.23 -11.17
CA GLU A 78 9.33 -2.52 -9.75
C GLU A 78 9.53 -1.22 -8.97
N LYS A 79 8.85 -1.10 -7.85
CA LYS A 79 8.94 0.04 -6.96
C LYS A 79 9.06 -0.42 -5.51
N THR A 80 10.11 -0.02 -4.81
CA THR A 80 10.23 -0.25 -3.38
C THR A 80 9.38 0.76 -2.63
N VAL A 81 8.44 0.28 -1.81
CA VAL A 81 7.45 1.09 -1.09
C VAL A 81 7.51 0.79 0.40
N ILE A 82 7.37 1.82 1.22
CA ILE A 82 7.17 1.69 2.67
C ILE A 82 5.71 1.36 2.91
N LEU A 83 5.45 0.21 3.52
CA LEU A 83 4.12 -0.30 3.83
C LEU A 83 3.57 0.29 5.14
N ASP A 84 2.32 -0.05 5.43
CA ASP A 84 1.57 0.45 6.59
C ASP A 84 2.18 0.02 7.95
N ASP A 85 2.91 -1.08 7.97
CA ASP A 85 3.64 -1.59 9.14
C ASP A 85 5.08 -1.03 9.24
N ASN A 86 5.40 0.01 8.45
CA ASN A 86 6.72 0.61 8.31
C ASN A 86 7.81 -0.32 7.75
N SER A 87 7.45 -1.47 7.23
CA SER A 87 8.34 -2.32 6.45
C SER A 87 8.41 -1.88 4.99
N THR A 88 9.40 -2.37 4.26
CA THR A 88 9.53 -2.12 2.82
C THR A 88 9.20 -3.37 2.02
N ALA A 89 8.57 -3.19 0.87
CA ALA A 89 8.32 -4.25 -0.09
C ALA A 89 8.45 -3.73 -1.52
N GLU A 90 8.76 -4.62 -2.44
CA GLU A 90 8.70 -4.32 -3.86
C GLU A 90 7.29 -4.54 -4.38
N ILE A 91 6.78 -3.56 -5.11
CA ILE A 91 5.45 -3.57 -5.71
C ILE A 91 5.59 -3.40 -7.22
N ALA A 92 4.92 -4.28 -7.97
CA ALA A 92 4.83 -4.18 -9.42
C ALA A 92 3.77 -3.13 -9.81
N VAL A 93 4.22 -2.01 -10.31
CA VAL A 93 3.36 -0.90 -10.77
C VAL A 93 3.11 -1.04 -12.27
N PRO A 94 1.86 -1.14 -12.73
CA PRO A 94 1.57 -1.25 -14.16
C PRO A 94 1.94 0.03 -14.90
N ARG A 95 2.36 -0.12 -16.15
CA ARG A 95 2.66 0.97 -17.07
C ARG A 95 1.75 0.91 -18.27
N ASP A 96 1.42 2.06 -18.83
CA ASP A 96 0.76 2.17 -20.11
C ASP A 96 1.75 2.59 -21.20
N ARG A 97 1.42 2.30 -22.46
CA ARG A 97 2.28 2.60 -23.60
C ARG A 97 2.52 4.10 -23.79
N ASN A 98 1.51 4.91 -23.52
CA ASN A 98 1.58 6.37 -23.71
C ASN A 98 2.21 7.09 -22.50
N SER A 99 2.57 6.38 -21.43
CA SER A 99 3.15 6.93 -20.20
C SER A 99 2.29 8.03 -19.54
N THR A 100 0.98 7.91 -19.68
CA THR A 100 -0.02 8.87 -19.14
C THR A 100 -0.67 8.41 -17.84
N PHE A 101 -0.47 7.14 -17.47
CA PHE A 101 -1.02 6.59 -16.23
C PHE A 101 -0.38 7.22 -14.98
N GLU A 102 -1.20 7.80 -14.14
CA GLU A 102 -0.80 8.38 -12.85
C GLU A 102 -1.58 7.71 -11.72
N PRO A 103 -0.95 6.75 -11.00
CA PRO A 103 -1.60 6.07 -9.88
C PRO A 103 -1.98 7.06 -8.78
N LEU A 104 -3.16 6.85 -8.17
CA LEU A 104 -3.61 7.64 -7.03
C LEU A 104 -3.19 7.02 -5.70
N ILE A 105 -3.29 5.69 -5.57
CA ILE A 105 -3.00 5.01 -4.30
C ILE A 105 -1.52 5.10 -3.90
N ILE A 106 -0.62 5.00 -4.87
CA ILE A 106 0.82 5.21 -4.71
C ILE A 106 1.30 6.08 -5.87
N PRO A 107 1.31 7.42 -5.71
CA PRO A 107 1.72 8.35 -6.75
C PRO A 107 3.12 8.07 -7.30
N LYS A 108 3.37 8.45 -8.54
CA LYS A 108 4.62 8.13 -9.27
C LYS A 108 5.91 8.41 -8.52
N HIS A 109 5.96 9.52 -7.80
CA HIS A 109 7.15 9.98 -7.09
C HIS A 109 7.15 9.64 -5.60
N GLU A 110 6.12 8.97 -5.13
CA GLU A 110 6.01 8.52 -3.74
C GLU A 110 6.39 7.05 -3.60
N LYS A 111 7.12 6.73 -2.54
CA LYS A 111 7.57 5.38 -2.21
C LYS A 111 7.02 4.92 -0.87
N ARG A 112 5.77 5.25 -0.60
CA ARG A 112 5.10 4.96 0.67
C ARG A 112 3.60 4.82 0.47
N THR A 113 2.97 4.05 1.35
CA THR A 113 1.52 3.92 1.39
C THR A 113 0.88 5.14 2.06
N PRO A 114 -0.42 5.41 1.81
CA PRO A 114 -1.12 6.54 2.45
C PRO A 114 -1.07 6.54 3.97
N LEU A 115 -1.19 5.38 4.62
CA LEU A 115 -1.16 5.28 6.08
C LEU A 115 0.19 5.66 6.70
N PHE A 116 1.27 5.54 5.96
CA PHE A 116 2.58 6.02 6.42
C PHE A 116 2.61 7.55 6.57
N ASN A 117 1.99 8.27 5.65
CA ASN A 117 1.82 9.71 5.77
C ASN A 117 1.01 10.08 7.02
N ASP A 118 -0.07 9.37 7.29
CA ASP A 118 -0.92 9.58 8.46
C ASP A 118 -0.14 9.36 9.77
N GLN A 119 0.77 8.40 9.81
CA GLN A 119 1.66 8.18 10.96
C GLN A 119 2.59 9.39 11.20
N ILE A 120 3.19 9.92 10.15
CA ILE A 120 4.05 11.12 10.25
C ILE A 120 3.24 12.30 10.78
N ILE A 121 2.05 12.52 10.23
CA ILE A 121 1.14 13.59 10.66
C ILE A 121 0.77 13.43 12.13
N SER A 122 0.45 12.21 12.56
CA SER A 122 0.13 11.90 13.95
C SER A 122 1.29 12.23 14.89
N MET A 123 2.51 11.78 14.57
CA MET A 123 3.69 12.07 15.39
C MET A 123 3.97 13.57 15.47
N TYR A 124 3.83 14.30 14.37
CA TYR A 124 4.00 15.74 14.33
C TYR A 124 2.94 16.46 15.18
N SER A 125 1.68 16.02 15.14
CA SER A 125 0.59 16.59 15.95
C SER A 125 0.79 16.39 17.45
N TYR A 126 1.53 15.37 17.87
CA TYR A 126 1.93 15.15 19.26
C TYR A 126 3.15 16.00 19.69
N GLY A 127 3.64 16.87 18.82
CA GLY A 127 4.72 17.80 19.14
C GLY A 127 6.13 17.31 18.80
N MET A 128 6.28 16.22 18.08
CA MET A 128 7.58 15.76 17.63
C MET A 128 8.13 16.67 16.52
N SER A 129 9.39 17.05 16.61
CA SER A 129 10.06 17.75 15.52
C SER A 129 10.33 16.81 14.33
N CYS A 130 10.58 17.36 13.14
CA CYS A 130 10.94 16.56 11.96
C CYS A 130 12.16 15.66 12.23
N ARG A 131 13.13 16.12 12.99
CA ARG A 131 14.31 15.34 13.37
C ARG A 131 13.97 14.21 14.36
N ASP A 132 13.06 14.46 15.28
CA ASP A 132 12.61 13.44 16.23
C ASP A 132 11.83 12.34 15.53
N ILE A 133 10.97 12.68 14.58
CA ILE A 133 10.25 11.75 13.74
C ILE A 133 11.21 10.89 12.92
N GLN A 134 12.18 11.52 12.27
CA GLN A 134 13.22 10.84 11.49
C GLN A 134 14.00 9.84 12.35
N ARG A 135 14.43 10.26 13.54
CA ARG A 135 15.13 9.39 14.49
C ARG A 135 14.26 8.25 14.97
N HIS A 136 13.03 8.52 15.34
CA HIS A 136 12.07 7.52 15.80
C HIS A 136 11.83 6.42 14.76
N LEU A 137 11.58 6.80 13.52
CA LEU A 137 11.38 5.86 12.41
C LEU A 137 12.62 4.99 12.15
N GLN A 138 13.80 5.59 12.24
CA GLN A 138 15.05 4.86 12.08
C GLN A 138 15.34 3.89 13.25
N GLU A 139 15.16 4.33 14.48
CA GLU A 139 15.47 3.53 15.68
C GLU A 139 14.45 2.40 15.92
N VAL A 140 13.17 2.67 15.71
CA VAL A 140 12.10 1.70 16.01
C VAL A 140 11.84 0.75 14.84
N TYR A 141 11.86 1.25 13.61
CA TYR A 141 11.44 0.49 12.41
C TYR A 141 12.57 0.26 11.40
N GLY A 142 13.74 0.86 11.60
CA GLY A 142 14.85 0.78 10.65
C GLY A 142 14.57 1.49 9.31
N VAL A 143 13.60 2.40 9.26
CA VAL A 143 13.21 3.12 8.06
C VAL A 143 13.93 4.47 8.00
N THR A 144 14.65 4.70 6.90
CA THR A 144 15.33 5.97 6.64
C THR A 144 14.43 6.87 5.80
N VAL A 145 14.02 7.99 6.36
CA VAL A 145 13.29 9.07 5.67
C VAL A 145 14.04 10.38 5.80
N SER A 146 13.98 11.21 4.76
CA SER A 146 14.58 12.54 4.80
C SER A 146 13.74 13.51 5.64
N ALA A 147 14.40 14.49 6.25
CA ALA A 147 13.71 15.58 6.94
C ALA A 147 12.82 16.39 5.98
N ASP A 148 13.23 16.54 4.72
CA ASP A 148 12.47 17.24 3.69
C ASP A 148 11.16 16.52 3.37
N LEU A 149 11.16 15.18 3.31
CA LEU A 149 9.94 14.41 3.13
C LEU A 149 8.97 14.61 4.28
N ILE A 150 9.45 14.58 5.52
CA ILE A 150 8.63 14.81 6.71
C ILE A 150 8.04 16.22 6.69
N SER A 151 8.84 17.23 6.36
CA SER A 151 8.38 18.61 6.22
C SER A 151 7.30 18.72 5.14
N HIS A 152 7.50 18.10 4.00
CA HIS A 152 6.53 18.13 2.89
C HIS A 152 5.18 17.50 3.29
N VAL A 153 5.21 16.37 3.98
CA VAL A 153 3.99 15.69 4.47
C VAL A 153 3.25 16.55 5.50
N THR A 154 3.97 17.20 6.41
CA THR A 154 3.36 18.02 7.46
C THR A 154 2.86 19.36 6.95
N GLU A 155 3.54 19.98 5.99
CA GLU A 155 3.12 21.23 5.35
C GLU A 155 1.81 21.08 4.57
N ALA A 156 1.60 19.96 3.89
CA ALA A 156 0.37 19.68 3.16
C ALA A 156 -0.87 19.74 4.08
N VAL A 157 -0.73 19.31 5.33
CA VAL A 157 -1.83 19.36 6.31
C VAL A 157 -2.06 20.76 6.86
N MET A 158 -1.02 21.58 6.98
CA MET A 158 -1.16 22.96 7.44
C MET A 158 -1.89 23.86 6.44
N LEU A 159 -1.88 23.51 5.15
CA LEU A 159 -2.58 24.27 4.10
C LEU A 159 -4.05 23.93 4.02
N ASP A 160 -4.48 22.77 4.52
CA ASP A 160 -5.85 22.30 4.53
C ASP A 160 -6.60 22.61 5.86
N ALA A 161 -5.92 23.24 6.80
CA ALA A 161 -6.47 23.58 8.12
C ALA A 161 -7.01 25.08 8.14
#